data_d91c951f7017c877487ded0b3f6eeadb
#
_entry.id   d91c951f7017c877487ded0b3f6eeadb
#
_cell.length_a   1.000
_cell.length_b   1.000
_cell.length_c   1.000
_cell.angle_alpha   90.00
_cell.angle_beta   90.00
_cell.angle_gamma   90.00
#
_symmetry.space_group_name_H-M   'P 1'
#
loop_
_entity.id
_entity.type
_entity.pdbx_description
1 polymer ?
#
loop_
_entity_poly.entity_id
_entity_poly.type
_entity_poly.pdbx_seq_one_letter_code
_entity_poly.pdbx_strand_id
1 'polypeptide(L)'
;SRVKMFMKVYENSLYLESVSSNAEEIMNKDAAMAIRIDVTSSLVTVDAMKKALKEGLEKSTGNNTGPIMNEIDHLISSFRSDVSTGDFYEFIYLPDTGINVLKNSEYIDTIPGIEFKKAFFGIWISNNPIQKNLKKAMLGN
;
A
#
# COMPACT_ATOMS: atom_id res chain seq x y z
N SER A 1 12.83 -7.41 -7.71
CA SER A 1 11.85 -8.06 -8.55
C SER A 1 10.53 -7.31 -8.51
N ARG A 2 9.72 -7.49 -9.52
CA ARG A 2 8.48 -6.78 -9.73
C ARG A 2 7.33 -7.75 -9.94
N VAL A 3 6.24 -7.56 -9.21
CA VAL A 3 5.03 -8.34 -9.42
C VAL A 3 3.89 -7.37 -9.69
N LYS A 4 3.17 -7.57 -10.79
CA LYS A 4 2.04 -6.74 -11.18
C LYS A 4 0.73 -7.44 -10.87
N MET A 5 -0.22 -6.66 -10.43
CA MET A 5 -1.54 -7.14 -10.07
C MET A 5 -2.60 -6.24 -10.68
N PHE A 6 -3.71 -6.83 -11.07
CA PHE A 6 -4.87 -6.08 -11.55
C PHE A 6 -5.97 -6.16 -10.52
N MET A 7 -6.46 -5.02 -10.09
CA MET A 7 -7.66 -4.91 -9.30
C MET A 7 -8.76 -4.37 -10.22
N LYS A 8 -10.00 -4.49 -9.78
CA LYS A 8 -11.16 -4.13 -10.60
C LYS A 8 -11.07 -2.73 -11.22
N VAL A 9 -10.48 -1.76 -10.51
CA VAL A 9 -10.44 -0.36 -10.92
C VAL A 9 -9.04 0.22 -11.00
N TYR A 10 -7.99 -0.52 -10.57
CA TYR A 10 -6.62 -0.04 -10.63
C TYR A 10 -5.62 -1.19 -10.66
N GLU A 11 -4.41 -0.88 -11.10
CA GLU A 11 -3.27 -1.78 -11.14
C GLU A 11 -2.35 -1.51 -9.96
N ASN A 12 -1.86 -2.57 -9.33
CA ASN A 12 -0.84 -2.49 -8.30
C ASN A 12 0.44 -3.14 -8.77
N SER A 13 1.58 -2.56 -8.40
CA SER A 13 2.89 -3.15 -8.62
C SER A 13 3.67 -3.13 -7.30
N LEU A 14 4.23 -4.26 -6.92
CA LEU A 14 5.06 -4.38 -5.73
C LEU A 14 6.53 -4.47 -6.13
N TYR A 15 7.35 -3.61 -5.55
CA TYR A 15 8.79 -3.55 -5.81
C TYR A 15 9.52 -3.84 -4.52
N LEU A 16 10.45 -4.80 -4.55
CA LEU A 16 11.22 -5.20 -3.40
C LEU A 16 12.70 -5.00 -3.64
N GLU A 17 13.43 -4.69 -2.58
CA GLU A 17 14.88 -4.58 -2.60
C GLU A 17 15.52 -5.92 -2.92
N SER A 18 14.89 -7.01 -2.46
CA SER A 18 15.32 -8.36 -2.77
C SER A 18 14.12 -9.24 -3.07
N VAL A 19 14.33 -10.30 -3.84
CA VAL A 19 13.26 -11.25 -4.18
C VAL A 19 12.92 -12.10 -2.97
N SER A 20 11.63 -12.18 -2.63
CA SER A 20 11.13 -13.07 -1.59
C SER A 20 9.68 -13.42 -1.88
N SER A 21 9.29 -14.68 -1.64
CA SER A 21 7.91 -15.12 -1.70
C SER A 21 7.31 -15.34 -0.30
N ASN A 22 8.09 -15.08 0.76
CA ASN A 22 7.64 -15.23 2.14
C ASN A 22 6.99 -13.94 2.62
N ALA A 23 5.67 -13.95 2.84
CA ALA A 23 4.92 -12.77 3.24
C ALA A 23 5.39 -12.18 4.56
N GLU A 24 5.66 -13.03 5.57
CA GLU A 24 6.12 -12.57 6.86
C GLU A 24 7.48 -11.88 6.77
N GLU A 25 8.39 -12.45 6.01
CA GLU A 25 9.71 -11.88 5.80
C GLU A 25 9.61 -10.51 5.14
N ILE A 26 8.79 -10.38 4.09
CA ILE A 26 8.59 -9.11 3.38
C ILE A 26 8.01 -8.06 4.33
N MET A 27 6.98 -8.41 5.10
CA MET A 27 6.32 -7.47 6.00
C MET A 27 7.23 -7.01 7.14
N ASN A 28 7.98 -7.93 7.71
CA ASN A 28 8.76 -7.66 8.92
C ASN A 28 10.16 -7.13 8.65
N LYS A 29 10.66 -7.29 7.44
CA LYS A 29 11.99 -6.83 7.09
C LYS A 29 12.04 -5.30 7.06
N ASP A 30 13.00 -4.73 7.75
CA ASP A 30 13.23 -3.28 7.72
C ASP A 30 14.14 -2.92 6.56
N ALA A 31 13.62 -3.07 5.34
CA ALA A 31 14.33 -2.82 4.11
C ALA A 31 13.43 -2.02 3.18
N ALA A 32 14.05 -1.33 2.22
CA ALA A 32 13.30 -0.53 1.25
C ALA A 32 12.35 -1.42 0.44
N MET A 33 11.13 -0.95 0.26
CA MET A 33 10.16 -1.59 -0.61
C MET A 33 9.12 -0.57 -1.06
N ALA A 34 8.45 -0.85 -2.16
CA ALA A 34 7.50 0.08 -2.71
C ALA A 34 6.32 -0.65 -3.36
N ILE A 35 5.19 0.04 -3.36
CA ILE A 35 4.02 -0.40 -4.12
C ILE A 35 3.54 0.79 -4.96
N ARG A 36 3.10 0.50 -6.19
CA ARG A 36 2.55 1.49 -7.09
C ARG A 36 1.09 1.14 -7.38
N ILE A 37 0.24 2.14 -7.36
CA ILE A 37 -1.17 2.01 -7.71
C ILE A 37 -1.44 2.90 -8.91
N ASP A 38 -1.83 2.29 -10.02
CA ASP A 38 -2.21 3.01 -11.23
C ASP A 38 -3.74 3.09 -11.33
N VAL A 39 -4.26 4.28 -11.50
CA VAL A 39 -5.70 4.50 -11.63
C VAL A 39 -6.08 4.25 -13.08
N THR A 40 -6.86 3.19 -13.33
CA THR A 40 -7.20 2.74 -14.67
C THR A 40 -8.67 2.97 -15.04
N SER A 41 -9.45 3.53 -14.11
CA SER A 41 -10.88 3.76 -14.32
C SER A 41 -11.30 5.13 -13.82
N SER A 42 -12.19 5.79 -14.59
CA SER A 42 -12.77 7.07 -14.19
C SER A 42 -13.78 6.91 -13.03
N LEU A 43 -14.09 5.68 -12.63
CA LEU A 43 -14.98 5.41 -11.50
C LEU A 43 -14.26 5.54 -10.16
N VAL A 44 -12.93 5.61 -10.16
CA VAL A 44 -12.16 5.79 -8.93
C VAL A 44 -12.23 7.24 -8.50
N THR A 45 -12.66 7.46 -7.24
CA THR A 45 -12.66 8.79 -6.63
C THR A 45 -11.68 8.80 -5.48
N VAL A 46 -11.28 9.99 -5.04
CA VAL A 46 -10.40 10.12 -3.87
C VAL A 46 -11.06 9.52 -2.63
N ASP A 47 -12.38 9.71 -2.47
CA ASP A 47 -13.10 9.14 -1.33
C ASP A 47 -13.12 7.61 -1.37
N ALA A 48 -13.28 7.03 -2.56
CA ALA A 48 -13.25 5.59 -2.73
C ALA A 48 -11.87 5.02 -2.40
N MET A 49 -10.79 5.71 -2.80
CA MET A 49 -9.43 5.31 -2.46
C MET A 49 -9.18 5.36 -0.96
N LYS A 50 -9.59 6.45 -0.32
CA LYS A 50 -9.46 6.60 1.13
C LYS A 50 -10.16 5.47 1.87
N LYS A 51 -11.39 5.17 1.45
CA LYS A 51 -12.18 4.09 2.04
C LYS A 51 -11.51 2.74 1.86
N ALA A 52 -11.04 2.46 0.64
CA ALA A 52 -10.39 1.18 0.33
C ALA A 52 -9.11 0.98 1.16
N LEU A 53 -8.29 2.03 1.28
CA LEU A 53 -7.07 1.97 2.08
C LEU A 53 -7.38 1.76 3.56
N LYS A 54 -8.36 2.46 4.08
CA LYS A 54 -8.76 2.31 5.48
C LYS A 54 -9.27 0.91 5.77
N GLU A 55 -10.16 0.39 4.91
CA GLU A 55 -10.67 -0.98 5.04
C GLU A 55 -9.55 -2.00 4.92
N GLY A 56 -8.61 -1.78 4.01
CA GLY A 56 -7.46 -2.65 3.85
C GLY A 56 -6.59 -2.70 5.09
N LEU A 57 -6.36 -1.55 5.71
CA LEU A 57 -5.59 -1.47 6.96
C LEU A 57 -6.33 -2.18 8.10
N GLU A 58 -7.64 -2.05 8.18
CA GLU A 58 -8.44 -2.77 9.16
C GLU A 58 -8.30 -4.28 8.98
N LYS A 59 -8.40 -4.77 7.75
CA LYS A 59 -8.24 -6.19 7.47
C LYS A 59 -6.84 -6.70 7.73
N SER A 60 -5.85 -5.94 7.30
CA SER A 60 -4.43 -6.28 7.47
C SER A 60 -4.06 -6.45 8.96
N THR A 61 -4.66 -5.66 9.82
CA THR A 61 -4.37 -5.69 11.26
C THR A 61 -5.34 -6.55 12.06
N GLY A 62 -6.28 -7.23 11.40
CA GLY A 62 -7.33 -7.98 12.11
C GLY A 62 -8.21 -7.07 12.96
N ASN A 63 -8.48 -5.87 12.48
CA ASN A 63 -9.23 -4.80 13.15
C ASN A 63 -8.52 -4.20 14.38
N ASN A 64 -7.23 -4.48 14.55
CA ASN A 64 -6.44 -3.90 15.64
C ASN A 64 -5.67 -2.68 15.16
N THR A 65 -6.40 -1.61 14.82
CA THR A 65 -5.83 -0.38 14.27
C THR A 65 -5.36 0.62 15.33
N GLY A 66 -5.72 0.42 16.59
CA GLY A 66 -5.40 1.34 17.66
C GLY A 66 -3.94 1.80 17.70
N PRO A 67 -2.96 0.88 17.64
CA PRO A 67 -1.54 1.26 17.71
C PRO A 67 -1.05 2.15 16.58
N ILE A 68 -1.74 2.17 15.44
CA ILE A 68 -1.33 2.94 14.26
C ILE A 68 -2.41 3.94 13.80
N MET A 69 -3.36 4.26 14.66
CA MET A 69 -4.47 5.14 14.29
C MET A 69 -3.99 6.52 13.83
N ASN A 70 -2.99 7.09 14.50
CA ASN A 70 -2.45 8.39 14.09
C ASN A 70 -1.84 8.32 12.69
N GLU A 71 -1.14 7.24 12.38
CA GLU A 71 -0.54 7.04 11.08
C GLU A 71 -1.60 6.83 10.00
N ILE A 72 -2.67 6.11 10.32
CA ILE A 72 -3.79 5.94 9.39
C ILE A 72 -4.42 7.29 9.06
N ASP A 73 -4.70 8.10 10.09
CA ASP A 73 -5.27 9.43 9.90
C ASP A 73 -4.33 10.31 9.07
N HIS A 74 -3.04 10.21 9.30
CA HIS A 74 -2.03 10.93 8.55
C HIS A 74 -2.07 10.54 7.06
N LEU A 75 -2.07 9.24 6.78
CA LEU A 75 -2.16 8.76 5.40
C LEU A 75 -3.42 9.27 4.70
N ILE A 76 -4.57 9.11 5.34
CA ILE A 76 -5.84 9.52 4.75
C ILE A 76 -5.85 11.04 4.47
N SER A 77 -5.29 11.84 5.36
CA SER A 77 -5.21 13.29 5.17
C SER A 77 -4.27 13.71 4.05
N SER A 78 -3.40 12.80 3.59
CA SER A 78 -2.48 13.07 2.48
C SER A 78 -3.19 13.15 1.13
N PHE A 79 -4.36 12.54 1.01
CA PHE A 79 -5.11 12.54 -0.24
C PHE A 79 -6.01 13.77 -0.31
N ARG A 80 -5.47 14.87 -0.84
CA ARG A 80 -6.14 16.18 -0.83
C ARG A 80 -6.73 16.59 -2.17
N SER A 81 -6.29 15.95 -3.24
CA SER A 81 -6.74 16.31 -4.59
C SER A 81 -7.52 15.16 -5.22
N ASP A 82 -8.34 15.51 -6.21
CA ASP A 82 -9.10 14.52 -6.95
C ASP A 82 -8.21 13.55 -7.70
N VAL A 83 -8.79 12.41 -8.03
CA VAL A 83 -8.11 11.32 -8.74
C VAL A 83 -8.71 11.21 -10.13
N SER A 84 -7.84 11.03 -11.12
CA SER A 84 -8.25 10.89 -12.53
C SER A 84 -7.60 9.65 -13.13
N THR A 85 -8.22 9.10 -14.18
CA THR A 85 -7.62 8.00 -14.94
C THR A 85 -6.25 8.44 -15.45
N GLY A 86 -5.28 7.56 -15.29
CA GLY A 86 -3.90 7.85 -15.66
C GLY A 86 -3.05 8.35 -14.51
N ASP A 87 -3.66 8.76 -13.40
CA ASP A 87 -2.91 9.09 -12.20
C ASP A 87 -2.28 7.84 -11.62
N PHE A 88 -1.13 8.01 -10.95
CA PHE A 88 -0.54 6.91 -10.21
C PHE A 88 0.01 7.42 -8.88
N TYR A 89 -0.02 6.53 -7.91
CA TYR A 89 0.53 6.76 -6.58
C TYR A 89 1.67 5.78 -6.35
N GLU A 90 2.72 6.26 -5.69
CA GLU A 90 3.82 5.42 -5.25
C GLU A 90 3.93 5.54 -3.73
N PHE A 91 4.07 4.40 -3.07
CA PHE A 91 4.22 4.32 -1.62
C PHE A 91 5.56 3.64 -1.38
N ILE A 92 6.56 4.43 -1.05
CA ILE A 92 7.95 3.95 -0.98
C ILE A 92 8.42 3.98 0.47
N TYR A 93 8.63 2.79 1.05
CA TYR A 93 9.16 2.67 2.39
C TYR A 93 10.69 2.72 2.35
N LEU A 94 11.25 3.63 3.13
CA LEU A 94 12.70 3.71 3.35
C LEU A 94 12.95 3.53 4.85
N PRO A 95 13.89 2.66 5.26
CA PRO A 95 14.26 2.51 6.66
C PRO A 95 14.61 3.87 7.27
N ASP A 96 14.26 4.07 8.53
CA ASP A 96 14.49 5.30 9.29
C ASP A 96 13.69 6.52 8.83
N THR A 97 12.92 6.40 7.74
CA THR A 97 12.12 7.51 7.22
C THR A 97 10.63 7.21 7.32
N GLY A 98 10.20 6.04 6.82
CA GLY A 98 8.80 5.67 6.76
C GLY A 98 8.32 5.53 5.33
N ILE A 99 7.01 5.55 5.14
CA ILE A 99 6.41 5.44 3.81
C ILE A 99 6.29 6.82 3.19
N ASN A 100 7.02 7.02 2.10
CA ASN A 100 6.93 8.24 1.30
C ASN A 100 5.82 8.07 0.28
N VAL A 101 4.89 9.03 0.24
CA VAL A 101 3.75 9.01 -0.67
C VAL A 101 4.00 10.00 -1.79
N LEU A 102 3.92 9.52 -3.03
CA LEU A 102 4.07 10.35 -4.22
C LEU A 102 2.84 10.17 -5.11
N LYS A 103 2.42 11.24 -5.75
CA LYS A 103 1.35 11.20 -6.76
C LYS A 103 1.93 11.75 -8.05
N ASN A 104 1.88 10.96 -9.11
CA ASN A 104 2.43 11.35 -10.41
C ASN A 104 3.88 11.82 -10.28
N SER A 105 4.66 11.10 -9.47
CA SER A 105 6.07 11.37 -9.17
C SER A 105 6.33 12.62 -8.30
N GLU A 106 5.28 13.27 -7.82
CA GLU A 106 5.43 14.42 -6.93
C GLU A 106 5.24 14.01 -5.48
N TYR A 107 6.18 14.38 -4.63
CA TYR A 107 6.13 14.07 -3.21
C TYR A 107 4.92 14.74 -2.55
N ILE A 108 4.19 13.97 -1.74
CA ILE A 108 3.03 14.47 -0.99
C ILE A 108 3.34 14.51 0.51
N ASP A 109 3.77 13.38 1.07
CA ASP A 109 3.87 13.22 2.52
C ASP A 109 4.73 12.02 2.89
N THR A 110 5.07 11.92 4.17
CA THR A 110 5.78 10.76 4.73
C THR A 110 5.09 10.31 6.00
N ILE A 111 4.73 9.04 6.06
CA ILE A 111 4.12 8.44 7.25
C ILE A 111 5.17 7.56 7.91
N PRO A 112 5.62 7.90 9.14
CA PRO A 112 6.70 7.16 9.80
C PRO A 112 6.23 5.86 10.44
N GLY A 113 7.18 5.01 10.79
CA GLY A 113 6.95 3.85 11.64
C GLY A 113 6.94 2.53 10.92
N ILE A 114 7.69 1.57 11.49
CA ILE A 114 7.74 0.20 10.96
C ILE A 114 6.42 -0.55 11.15
N GLU A 115 5.70 -0.27 12.23
CA GLU A 115 4.42 -0.92 12.48
C GLU A 115 3.38 -0.52 11.45
N PHE A 116 3.38 0.76 11.05
CA PHE A 116 2.51 1.20 9.96
C PHE A 116 2.94 0.58 8.63
N LYS A 117 4.25 0.49 8.37
CA LYS A 117 4.77 -0.18 7.17
C LYS A 117 4.23 -1.61 7.07
N LYS A 118 4.29 -2.36 8.16
CA LYS A 118 3.79 -3.75 8.19
C LYS A 118 2.32 -3.81 7.86
N ALA A 119 1.52 -2.92 8.47
CA ALA A 119 0.08 -2.89 8.23
C ALA A 119 -0.24 -2.48 6.80
N PHE A 120 0.44 -1.45 6.29
CA PHE A 120 0.17 -0.94 4.95
C PHE A 120 0.49 -1.96 3.87
N PHE A 121 1.72 -2.47 3.86
CA PHE A 121 2.09 -3.47 2.86
C PHE A 121 1.36 -4.79 3.08
N GLY A 122 0.95 -5.05 4.31
CA GLY A 122 0.13 -6.20 4.65
C GLY A 122 -1.23 -6.23 3.96
N ILE A 123 -1.72 -5.08 3.49
CA ILE A 123 -2.98 -5.04 2.72
C ILE A 123 -2.92 -6.03 1.56
N TRP A 124 -1.76 -6.15 0.94
CA TRP A 124 -1.59 -6.99 -0.25
C TRP A 124 -0.92 -8.33 0.02
N ILE A 125 -0.08 -8.44 1.04
CA ILE A 125 0.78 -9.62 1.22
C ILE A 125 0.64 -10.31 2.58
N SER A 126 -0.17 -9.80 3.52
CA SER A 126 -0.34 -10.41 4.84
C SER A 126 -1.19 -11.70 4.76
N ASN A 127 -1.30 -12.40 5.90
CA ASN A 127 -2.15 -13.57 6.02
C ASN A 127 -3.64 -13.23 6.00
N ASN A 128 -3.99 -11.94 6.18
CA ASN A 128 -5.36 -11.43 6.10
C ASN A 128 -5.52 -10.47 4.94
N PRO A 129 -5.13 -10.84 3.72
CA PRO A 129 -5.23 -9.93 2.58
C PRO A 129 -6.69 -9.78 2.14
N ILE A 130 -6.99 -8.68 1.48
CA ILE A 130 -8.31 -8.43 0.91
C ILE A 130 -8.67 -9.53 -0.08
N GLN A 131 -7.70 -9.96 -0.89
CA GLN A 131 -7.90 -11.02 -1.88
C GLN A 131 -6.69 -11.96 -1.87
N LYS A 132 -6.96 -13.22 -1.53
CA LYS A 132 -5.89 -14.23 -1.46
C LYS A 132 -5.23 -14.48 -2.81
N ASN A 133 -5.99 -14.40 -3.90
CA ASN A 133 -5.42 -14.58 -5.25
C ASN A 133 -4.42 -13.49 -5.58
N LEU A 134 -4.69 -12.26 -5.14
CA LEU A 134 -3.76 -11.15 -5.33
C LEU A 134 -2.48 -11.40 -4.56
N LYS A 135 -2.59 -11.86 -3.31
CA LYS A 135 -1.42 -12.20 -2.50
C LYS A 135 -0.53 -13.22 -3.21
N LYS A 136 -1.12 -14.28 -3.73
CA LYS A 136 -0.36 -15.33 -4.43
C LYS A 136 0.39 -14.77 -5.63
N ALA A 137 -0.29 -13.97 -6.43
CA ALA A 137 0.32 -13.39 -7.62
C ALA A 137 1.46 -12.44 -7.25
N MET A 138 1.27 -11.62 -6.20
CA MET A 138 2.32 -10.70 -5.75
C MET A 138 3.56 -11.41 -5.24
N LEU A 139 3.38 -12.58 -4.63
CA LEU A 139 4.50 -13.37 -4.11
C LEU A 139 5.10 -14.32 -5.14
N GLY A 140 4.52 -14.40 -6.33
CA GLY A 140 4.99 -15.28 -7.39
C GLY A 140 4.62 -16.74 -7.20
N ASN A 141 3.62 -17.02 -6.40
CA ASN A 141 3.18 -18.39 -6.10
C ASN A 141 1.92 -18.77 -6.87
#